data_66735b7ef4f963048dde285e4c8e5b53
#
_entry.id   66735b7ef4f963048dde285e4c8e5b53
#
_cell.length_a   1.000
_cell.length_b   1.000
_cell.length_c   1.000
_cell.angle_alpha   90.00
_cell.angle_beta   90.00
_cell.angle_gamma   90.00
#
_symmetry.space_group_name_H-M   'P 1'
#
loop_
_entity.id
_entity.type
_entity.pdbx_description
1 polymer ?
#
loop_
_entity_poly.entity_id
_entity_poly.type
_entity_poly.pdbx_seq_one_letter_code
_entity_poly.pdbx_strand_id
1 'polypeptide(L)'
;LSDEIHKVLFGKSGIASTKIIYTLRSTGKNDWISDIYEMDYDGASNQKLLRDEGYIVTPQYVPPAQGKKSGSILYVSYKNGIPKIYFASLIDGKTSRFTKMNGNQLMPTMNRDRTYIAFVSDVTGNPDLFLAPFNGNIDPNLKPFQLFSSKMGVQGTPAFSPDGRKLAFVSNKDGAARIYIADVPEKQGVVKGQLPELLTRFRRNCTAPSWSPDGTKIAYCSPVDGVHQIFCYDLRTGEEMQ
;
A
#
# COMPACT_ATOMS: atom_id res chain seq x y z
N LEU A 1 -21.36 2.92 -18.85
CA LEU A 1 -22.81 3.14 -18.75
C LEU A 1 -23.28 3.03 -17.28
N SER A 2 -23.01 1.90 -16.59
CA SER A 2 -23.44 1.69 -15.19
C SER A 2 -22.96 2.80 -14.23
N ASP A 3 -21.68 3.17 -14.27
CA ASP A 3 -21.13 4.22 -13.42
C ASP A 3 -21.65 5.62 -13.76
N GLU A 4 -22.00 5.88 -15.03
CA GLU A 4 -22.61 7.13 -15.45
C GLU A 4 -24.06 7.22 -14.94
N ILE A 5 -24.82 6.13 -15.04
CA ILE A 5 -26.15 6.05 -14.47
C ILE A 5 -26.11 6.27 -12.95
N HIS A 6 -25.19 5.59 -12.27
CA HIS A 6 -25.00 5.74 -10.83
C HIS A 6 -24.65 7.19 -10.46
N LYS A 7 -23.77 7.84 -11.23
CA LYS A 7 -23.38 9.24 -11.02
C LYS A 7 -24.56 10.20 -11.20
N VAL A 8 -25.41 9.96 -12.20
CA VAL A 8 -26.60 10.78 -12.44
C VAL A 8 -27.61 10.62 -11.31
N LEU A 9 -27.85 9.38 -10.84
CA LEU A 9 -28.84 9.09 -9.82
C LEU A 9 -28.40 9.46 -8.39
N PHE A 10 -27.10 9.31 -8.07
CA PHE A 10 -26.59 9.43 -6.70
C PHE A 10 -25.52 10.50 -6.51
N GLY A 11 -25.15 11.23 -7.56
CA GLY A 11 -24.11 12.26 -7.51
C GLY A 11 -22.68 11.74 -7.28
N LYS A 12 -22.47 10.42 -7.29
CA LYS A 12 -21.17 9.75 -7.03
C LYS A 12 -20.89 8.75 -8.15
N SER A 13 -19.61 8.61 -8.51
CA SER A 13 -19.20 7.55 -9.46
C SER A 13 -19.49 6.17 -8.86
N GLY A 14 -19.95 5.23 -9.69
CA GLY A 14 -20.10 3.83 -9.33
C GLY A 14 -18.74 3.11 -9.26
N ILE A 15 -18.78 1.82 -9.04
CA ILE A 15 -17.56 0.96 -8.92
C ILE A 15 -17.30 0.11 -10.17
N ALA A 16 -18.17 0.17 -11.18
CA ALA A 16 -18.11 -0.71 -12.36
C ALA A 16 -16.83 -0.48 -13.20
N SER A 17 -16.24 0.72 -13.15
CA SER A 17 -14.96 1.04 -13.80
C SER A 17 -13.74 0.79 -12.93
N THR A 18 -13.92 0.24 -11.72
CA THR A 18 -12.81 -0.07 -10.81
C THR A 18 -12.00 -1.24 -11.34
N LYS A 19 -10.69 -1.11 -11.30
CA LYS A 19 -9.73 -2.16 -11.69
C LYS A 19 -9.07 -2.76 -10.45
N ILE A 20 -8.80 -4.06 -10.53
CA ILE A 20 -8.06 -4.81 -9.52
C ILE A 20 -6.72 -5.20 -10.12
N ILE A 21 -5.63 -4.77 -9.48
CA ILE A 21 -4.27 -5.18 -9.82
C ILE A 21 -3.82 -6.28 -8.87
N TYR A 22 -3.20 -7.33 -9.42
CA TYR A 22 -2.76 -8.47 -8.62
C TYR A 22 -1.56 -9.17 -9.25
N THR A 23 -0.91 -10.02 -8.47
CA THR A 23 0.19 -10.86 -8.92
C THR A 23 -0.30 -12.28 -9.11
N LEU A 24 -0.04 -12.83 -10.29
CA LEU A 24 -0.24 -14.24 -10.58
C LEU A 24 1.10 -14.98 -10.55
N ARG A 25 1.20 -15.98 -9.68
CA ARG A 25 2.37 -16.83 -9.55
C ARG A 25 2.18 -18.11 -10.37
N SER A 26 3.18 -18.46 -11.16
CA SER A 26 3.21 -19.70 -11.92
C SER A 26 4.55 -20.42 -11.74
N THR A 27 4.54 -21.74 -11.96
CA THR A 27 5.77 -22.54 -11.99
C THR A 27 6.49 -22.36 -13.33
N GLY A 28 7.71 -21.81 -13.28
CA GLY A 28 8.63 -21.82 -14.42
C GLY A 28 9.41 -23.14 -14.52
N LYS A 29 10.29 -23.26 -15.52
CA LYS A 29 11.11 -24.47 -15.72
C LYS A 29 12.03 -24.78 -14.54
N ASN A 30 12.58 -23.77 -13.88
CA ASN A 30 13.55 -23.91 -12.78
C ASN A 30 13.19 -23.11 -11.55
N ASP A 31 12.18 -22.23 -11.59
CA ASP A 31 11.81 -21.37 -10.48
C ASP A 31 10.38 -20.83 -10.61
N TRP A 32 9.91 -20.15 -9.57
CA TRP A 32 8.63 -19.47 -9.60
C TRP A 32 8.73 -18.16 -10.39
N ILE A 33 7.79 -17.97 -11.29
CA ILE A 33 7.62 -16.74 -12.07
C ILE A 33 6.36 -16.03 -11.57
N SER A 34 6.42 -14.72 -11.45
CA SER A 34 5.26 -13.90 -11.14
C SER A 34 5.06 -12.85 -12.21
N ASP A 35 3.82 -12.70 -12.66
CA ASP A 35 3.40 -11.64 -13.56
C ASP A 35 2.39 -10.72 -12.84
N ILE A 36 2.33 -9.45 -13.20
CA ILE A 36 1.30 -8.53 -12.73
C ILE A 36 0.18 -8.47 -13.75
N TYR A 37 -1.03 -8.66 -13.26
CA TYR A 37 -2.27 -8.64 -14.02
C TYR A 37 -3.21 -7.55 -13.52
N GLU A 38 -4.11 -7.16 -14.40
CA GLU A 38 -5.27 -6.31 -14.11
C GLU A 38 -6.54 -7.02 -14.55
N MET A 39 -7.61 -6.83 -13.80
CA MET A 39 -8.96 -7.25 -14.18
C MET A 39 -10.00 -6.21 -13.77
N ASP A 40 -11.20 -6.29 -14.33
CA ASP A 40 -12.34 -5.54 -13.86
C ASP A 40 -12.78 -6.03 -12.46
N TYR A 41 -13.53 -5.19 -11.74
CA TYR A 41 -13.98 -5.53 -10.39
C TYR A 41 -14.79 -6.83 -10.30
N ASP A 42 -15.42 -7.24 -11.39
CA ASP A 42 -16.20 -8.48 -11.53
C ASP A 42 -15.38 -9.69 -12.04
N GLY A 43 -14.07 -9.52 -12.22
CA GLY A 43 -13.14 -10.53 -12.72
C GLY A 43 -13.03 -10.60 -14.24
N ALA A 44 -13.80 -9.80 -14.98
CA ALA A 44 -13.68 -9.73 -16.43
C ALA A 44 -12.42 -8.99 -16.90
N SER A 45 -12.19 -8.97 -18.21
CA SER A 45 -11.10 -8.22 -18.89
C SER A 45 -9.72 -8.46 -18.30
N ASN A 46 -9.45 -9.70 -17.90
CA ASN A 46 -8.17 -10.07 -17.31
C ASN A 46 -7.02 -9.92 -18.32
N GLN A 47 -6.07 -9.06 -18.02
CA GLN A 47 -4.92 -8.80 -18.90
C GLN A 47 -3.61 -8.69 -18.12
N LYS A 48 -2.53 -9.17 -18.75
CA LYS A 48 -1.19 -9.01 -18.20
C LYS A 48 -0.70 -7.59 -18.43
N LEU A 49 -0.26 -6.93 -17.36
CA LEU A 49 0.32 -5.59 -17.40
C LEU A 49 1.84 -5.61 -17.48
N LEU A 50 2.47 -6.49 -16.69
CA LEU A 50 3.93 -6.51 -16.57
C LEU A 50 4.43 -7.94 -16.33
N ARG A 51 5.54 -8.25 -16.98
CA ARG A 51 6.43 -9.36 -16.62
C ARG A 51 7.77 -8.79 -16.20
N ASP A 52 8.29 -9.20 -15.05
CA ASP A 52 9.66 -8.91 -14.63
C ASP A 52 10.40 -10.23 -14.40
N GLU A 53 11.72 -10.18 -14.39
CA GLU A 53 12.53 -11.34 -14.05
C GLU A 53 12.42 -11.64 -12.55
N GLY A 54 12.06 -12.89 -12.20
CA GLY A 54 11.98 -13.36 -10.81
C GLY A 54 10.60 -13.18 -10.17
N TYR A 55 10.61 -13.26 -8.84
CA TYR A 55 9.39 -13.19 -8.04
C TYR A 55 9.01 -11.73 -7.75
N ILE A 56 7.78 -11.36 -8.10
CA ILE A 56 7.21 -10.02 -7.88
C ILE A 56 5.96 -10.11 -7.03
N VAL A 57 5.75 -9.10 -6.16
CA VAL A 57 4.61 -9.05 -5.22
C VAL A 57 4.15 -7.62 -4.98
N THR A 58 3.01 -7.51 -4.33
CA THR A 58 2.43 -6.24 -3.83
C THR A 58 2.39 -5.12 -4.86
N PRO A 59 1.79 -5.37 -6.06
CA PRO A 59 1.63 -4.31 -7.04
C PRO A 59 0.59 -3.30 -6.55
N GLN A 60 0.85 -2.03 -6.81
CA GLN A 60 -0.07 -0.92 -6.55
C GLN A 60 -0.06 0.09 -7.68
N TYR A 61 -1.22 0.61 -8.05
CA TYR A 61 -1.28 1.74 -8.95
C TYR A 61 -0.67 2.98 -8.30
N VAL A 62 0.12 3.69 -9.07
CA VAL A 62 0.47 5.07 -8.75
C VAL A 62 -0.78 5.91 -8.97
N PRO A 63 -1.25 6.68 -7.97
CA PRO A 63 -2.40 7.56 -8.17
C PRO A 63 -2.22 8.43 -9.40
N PRO A 64 -3.26 8.62 -10.24
CA PRO A 64 -3.14 9.42 -11.44
C PRO A 64 -2.83 10.88 -11.08
N ALA A 65 -2.03 11.54 -11.89
CA ALA A 65 -1.96 13.00 -11.85
C ALA A 65 -3.33 13.59 -12.21
N GLN A 66 -3.64 14.78 -11.67
CA GLN A 66 -4.93 15.43 -11.90
C GLN A 66 -5.30 15.45 -13.38
N GLY A 67 -6.49 14.97 -13.73
CA GLY A 67 -7.00 14.90 -15.10
C GLY A 67 -6.39 13.81 -15.99
N LYS A 68 -5.58 12.89 -15.43
CA LYS A 68 -4.96 11.77 -16.17
C LYS A 68 -5.39 10.41 -15.61
N LYS A 69 -5.30 9.36 -16.42
CA LYS A 69 -5.40 7.97 -15.94
C LYS A 69 -4.07 7.57 -15.30
N SER A 70 -4.11 6.60 -14.37
CA SER A 70 -2.87 6.00 -13.86
C SER A 70 -2.12 5.33 -15.01
N GLY A 71 -0.89 5.72 -15.21
CA GLY A 71 -0.01 5.17 -16.24
C GLY A 71 1.22 4.48 -15.66
N SER A 72 1.19 4.16 -14.35
CA SER A 72 2.35 3.60 -13.67
C SER A 72 1.94 2.77 -12.47
N ILE A 73 2.82 1.85 -12.08
CA ILE A 73 2.66 0.99 -10.90
C ILE A 73 3.93 0.99 -10.05
N LEU A 74 3.75 0.77 -8.76
CA LEU A 74 4.79 0.36 -7.82
C LEU A 74 4.65 -1.13 -7.54
N TYR A 75 5.76 -1.83 -7.41
CA TYR A 75 5.78 -3.25 -7.04
C TYR A 75 7.10 -3.63 -6.37
N VAL A 76 7.11 -4.75 -5.69
CA VAL A 76 8.32 -5.33 -5.12
C VAL A 76 8.82 -6.46 -6.03
N SER A 77 10.12 -6.44 -6.35
CA SER A 77 10.79 -7.50 -7.13
C SER A 77 11.97 -8.09 -6.37
N TYR A 78 12.10 -9.41 -6.44
CA TYR A 78 13.20 -10.20 -5.89
C TYR A 78 14.26 -10.56 -6.94
N LYS A 79 14.24 -9.96 -8.14
CA LYS A 79 15.13 -10.32 -9.25
C LYS A 79 16.63 -10.27 -8.94
N ASN A 80 17.02 -9.52 -7.90
CA ASN A 80 18.40 -9.43 -7.44
C ASN A 80 18.62 -10.15 -6.09
N GLY A 81 17.79 -11.13 -5.74
CA GLY A 81 17.87 -11.93 -4.51
C GLY A 81 17.24 -11.28 -3.28
N ILE A 82 17.24 -9.96 -3.16
CA ILE A 82 16.63 -9.21 -2.06
C ILE A 82 15.48 -8.33 -2.56
N PRO A 83 14.38 -8.21 -1.81
CA PRO A 83 13.23 -7.45 -2.26
C PRO A 83 13.54 -5.97 -2.35
N LYS A 84 13.22 -5.39 -3.50
CA LYS A 84 13.34 -3.96 -3.78
C LYS A 84 12.10 -3.43 -4.45
N ILE A 85 11.79 -2.17 -4.18
CA ILE A 85 10.68 -1.47 -4.81
C ILE A 85 11.10 -0.97 -6.19
N TYR A 86 10.25 -1.24 -7.16
CA TYR A 86 10.37 -0.77 -8.54
C TYR A 86 9.15 0.05 -8.92
N PHE A 87 9.40 1.00 -9.80
CA PHE A 87 8.40 1.77 -10.51
C PHE A 87 8.36 1.31 -11.95
N ALA A 88 7.18 1.02 -12.48
CA ALA A 88 7.00 0.69 -13.87
C ALA A 88 6.01 1.63 -14.54
N SER A 89 6.38 2.14 -15.71
CA SER A 89 5.48 2.88 -16.59
C SER A 89 4.69 1.88 -17.43
N LEU A 90 3.37 1.99 -17.39
CA LEU A 90 2.46 1.18 -18.22
C LEU A 90 2.32 1.76 -19.65
N ILE A 91 2.91 2.93 -19.90
CA ILE A 91 2.84 3.60 -21.21
C ILE A 91 3.95 3.13 -22.14
N ASP A 92 5.18 3.06 -21.63
CA ASP A 92 6.37 2.71 -22.41
C ASP A 92 7.09 1.46 -21.91
N GLY A 93 6.54 0.80 -20.88
CA GLY A 93 7.06 -0.45 -20.30
C GLY A 93 8.37 -0.30 -19.51
N LYS A 94 8.89 0.93 -19.36
CA LYS A 94 10.14 1.16 -18.64
C LYS A 94 9.99 0.91 -17.15
N THR A 95 10.98 0.20 -16.60
CA THR A 95 11.07 -0.06 -15.15
C THR A 95 12.30 0.60 -14.57
N SER A 96 12.19 1.13 -13.36
CA SER A 96 13.29 1.70 -12.63
C SER A 96 13.22 1.35 -11.16
N ARG A 97 14.37 1.16 -10.53
CA ARG A 97 14.44 0.96 -9.09
C ARG A 97 14.05 2.26 -8.39
N PHE A 98 13.18 2.15 -7.38
CA PHE A 98 12.65 3.32 -6.67
C PHE A 98 13.74 4.07 -5.88
N THR A 99 14.59 3.37 -5.14
CA THR A 99 15.66 3.97 -4.34
C THR A 99 16.88 3.02 -4.25
N LYS A 100 18.08 3.59 -4.09
CA LYS A 100 19.33 2.85 -3.84
C LYS A 100 19.50 2.42 -2.38
N MET A 101 18.55 2.73 -1.50
CA MET A 101 18.61 2.38 -0.09
C MET A 101 18.90 0.88 0.10
N ASN A 102 19.80 0.54 1.04
CA ASN A 102 20.09 -0.83 1.42
C ASN A 102 18.90 -1.50 2.15
N GLY A 103 19.07 -2.75 2.56
CA GLY A 103 18.04 -3.54 3.25
C GLY A 103 16.89 -3.95 2.33
N ASN A 104 15.97 -4.73 2.85
CA ASN A 104 14.72 -5.09 2.20
C ASN A 104 13.81 -3.87 2.05
N GLN A 105 12.99 -3.85 1.00
CA GLN A 105 11.98 -2.82 0.76
C GLN A 105 10.68 -3.52 0.36
N LEU A 106 9.65 -3.34 1.17
CA LEU A 106 8.41 -4.11 1.08
C LEU A 106 7.18 -3.20 1.17
N MET A 107 6.06 -3.67 0.65
CA MET A 107 4.72 -3.09 0.85
C MET A 107 4.64 -1.58 0.51
N PRO A 108 5.06 -1.15 -0.68
CA PRO A 108 4.99 0.25 -1.05
C PRO A 108 3.55 0.72 -1.20
N THR A 109 3.27 1.93 -0.79
CA THR A 109 2.02 2.64 -1.07
C THR A 109 2.30 4.11 -1.31
N MET A 110 1.52 4.76 -2.17
CA MET A 110 1.66 6.19 -2.47
C MET A 110 0.40 6.93 -2.05
N ASN A 111 0.55 8.12 -1.47
CA ASN A 111 -0.58 8.98 -1.17
C ASN A 111 -1.19 9.58 -2.45
N ARG A 112 -2.47 9.96 -2.36
CA ARG A 112 -3.24 10.43 -3.51
C ARG A 112 -2.64 11.68 -4.17
N ASP A 113 -2.05 12.56 -3.37
CA ASP A 113 -1.43 13.80 -3.84
C ASP A 113 -0.06 13.57 -4.50
N ARG A 114 0.44 12.33 -4.48
CA ARG A 114 1.73 11.96 -5.05
C ARG A 114 2.91 12.73 -4.45
N THR A 115 2.85 13.01 -3.15
CA THR A 115 3.92 13.69 -2.42
C THR A 115 4.79 12.75 -1.63
N TYR A 116 4.24 11.59 -1.22
CA TYR A 116 4.95 10.58 -0.44
C TYR A 116 4.67 9.16 -0.91
N ILE A 117 5.70 8.32 -0.79
CA ILE A 117 5.62 6.87 -0.85
C ILE A 117 5.98 6.34 0.53
N ALA A 118 5.07 5.56 1.15
CA ALA A 118 5.35 4.83 2.37
C ALA A 118 5.74 3.38 2.04
N PHE A 119 6.65 2.81 2.82
CA PHE A 119 7.08 1.43 2.68
C PHE A 119 7.75 0.93 3.95
N VAL A 120 7.97 -0.37 4.02
CA VAL A 120 8.67 -1.02 5.12
C VAL A 120 10.09 -1.37 4.69
N SER A 121 11.08 -1.14 5.58
CA SER A 121 12.46 -1.56 5.34
C SER A 121 13.14 -1.96 6.65
N ASP A 122 14.03 -2.94 6.55
CA ASP A 122 14.88 -3.43 7.64
C ASP A 122 16.30 -2.82 7.63
N VAL A 123 16.51 -1.74 6.92
CA VAL A 123 17.83 -1.08 6.80
C VAL A 123 18.41 -0.67 8.15
N THR A 124 17.59 -0.46 9.15
CA THR A 124 17.96 -0.12 10.54
C THR A 124 18.09 -1.33 11.46
N GLY A 125 17.93 -2.54 10.94
CA GLY A 125 18.00 -3.80 11.68
C GLY A 125 16.64 -4.43 11.95
N ASN A 126 15.56 -3.65 12.00
CA ASN A 126 14.18 -4.13 12.15
C ASN A 126 13.31 -3.61 10.99
N PRO A 127 12.25 -4.34 10.62
CA PRO A 127 11.26 -3.83 9.68
C PRO A 127 10.54 -2.60 10.23
N ASP A 128 10.96 -1.42 9.80
CA ASP A 128 10.45 -0.12 10.22
C ASP A 128 9.71 0.59 9.09
N LEU A 129 8.90 1.57 9.45
CA LEU A 129 8.09 2.34 8.52
C LEU A 129 8.86 3.56 8.02
N PHE A 130 9.01 3.68 6.70
CA PHE A 130 9.69 4.77 6.02
C PHE A 130 8.75 5.56 5.13
N LEU A 131 9.05 6.84 5.00
CA LEU A 131 8.49 7.74 4.00
C LEU A 131 9.58 8.23 3.04
N ALA A 132 9.25 8.25 1.78
CA ALA A 132 10.07 8.82 0.73
C ALA A 132 9.29 9.95 0.05
N PRO A 133 9.80 11.18 0.00
CA PRO A 133 9.16 12.25 -0.75
C PRO A 133 9.16 11.92 -2.24
N PHE A 134 8.09 12.30 -2.93
CA PHE A 134 7.94 12.11 -4.36
C PHE A 134 7.57 13.44 -5.02
N ASN A 135 8.27 13.80 -6.08
CA ASN A 135 8.12 15.07 -6.81
C ASN A 135 7.67 14.86 -8.26
N GLY A 136 7.11 13.68 -8.56
CA GLY A 136 6.69 13.35 -9.93
C GLY A 136 7.69 12.51 -10.72
N ASN A 137 8.95 12.47 -10.30
CA ASN A 137 10.01 11.69 -10.93
C ASN A 137 10.62 10.69 -9.95
N ILE A 138 11.11 9.57 -10.46
CA ILE A 138 11.90 8.63 -9.67
C ILE A 138 13.35 9.12 -9.62
N ASP A 139 13.80 9.43 -8.41
CA ASP A 139 15.21 9.72 -8.12
C ASP A 139 15.79 8.57 -7.28
N PRO A 140 16.64 7.70 -7.87
CA PRO A 140 17.25 6.62 -7.12
C PRO A 140 18.15 7.06 -5.95
N ASN A 141 18.58 8.32 -5.93
CA ASN A 141 19.40 8.88 -4.85
C ASN A 141 18.54 9.53 -3.75
N LEU A 142 17.22 9.49 -3.90
CA LEU A 142 16.27 9.93 -2.89
C LEU A 142 16.61 9.29 -1.54
N LYS A 143 16.56 10.10 -0.49
CA LYS A 143 16.80 9.65 0.89
C LYS A 143 15.47 9.53 1.63
N PRO A 144 14.91 8.32 1.75
CA PRO A 144 13.77 8.08 2.62
C PRO A 144 14.14 8.41 4.08
N PHE A 145 13.15 8.79 4.86
CA PHE A 145 13.31 8.97 6.30
C PHE A 145 12.38 8.05 7.07
N GLN A 146 12.79 7.67 8.26
CA GLN A 146 12.03 6.79 9.14
C GLN A 146 10.85 7.58 9.74
N LEU A 147 9.62 7.10 9.51
CA LEU A 147 8.42 7.67 10.11
C LEU A 147 8.17 7.07 11.50
N PHE A 148 8.32 5.76 11.61
CA PHE A 148 8.12 5.05 12.87
C PHE A 148 9.01 3.82 12.98
N SER A 149 9.53 3.59 14.18
CA SER A 149 10.27 2.39 14.56
C SER A 149 9.90 1.90 15.95
N SER A 150 10.15 0.63 16.20
CA SER A 150 10.01 0.05 17.53
C SER A 150 11.10 -1.00 17.74
N LYS A 151 11.85 -0.90 18.85
CA LYS A 151 12.91 -1.85 19.19
C LYS A 151 12.40 -3.29 19.34
N MET A 152 11.15 -3.45 19.75
CA MET A 152 10.55 -4.75 20.09
C MET A 152 9.49 -5.20 19.08
N GLY A 153 9.32 -4.49 17.98
CA GLY A 153 8.26 -4.78 17.03
C GLY A 153 8.62 -4.55 15.59
N VAL A 154 7.89 -5.22 14.71
CA VAL A 154 7.95 -5.04 13.26
C VAL A 154 6.74 -4.26 12.78
N GLN A 155 6.95 -3.51 11.70
CA GLN A 155 5.91 -2.71 11.04
C GLN A 155 5.51 -3.37 9.72
N GLY A 156 4.27 -3.14 9.29
CA GLY A 156 3.77 -3.75 8.05
C GLY A 156 2.59 -2.99 7.43
N THR A 157 2.29 -3.34 6.19
CA THR A 157 1.09 -2.96 5.41
C THR A 157 0.64 -1.51 5.60
N PRO A 158 1.48 -0.49 5.25
CA PRO A 158 1.06 0.90 5.34
C PRO A 158 -0.05 1.23 4.34
N ALA A 159 -1.00 2.08 4.74
CA ALA A 159 -2.08 2.57 3.90
C ALA A 159 -2.36 4.05 4.22
N PHE A 160 -2.24 4.93 3.23
CA PHE A 160 -2.56 6.35 3.38
C PHE A 160 -4.06 6.59 3.47
N SER A 161 -4.46 7.55 4.31
CA SER A 161 -5.80 8.12 4.27
C SER A 161 -6.04 8.83 2.92
N PRO A 162 -7.31 8.97 2.48
CA PRO A 162 -7.62 9.60 1.19
C PRO A 162 -7.13 11.04 1.06
N ASP A 163 -7.01 11.77 2.16
CA ASP A 163 -6.46 13.13 2.24
C ASP A 163 -4.93 13.17 2.36
N GLY A 164 -4.27 12.00 2.46
CA GLY A 164 -2.82 11.86 2.56
C GLY A 164 -2.20 12.31 3.89
N ARG A 165 -3.00 12.73 4.87
CA ARG A 165 -2.52 13.30 6.14
C ARG A 165 -2.24 12.26 7.21
N LYS A 166 -2.82 11.07 7.08
CA LYS A 166 -2.66 9.96 8.02
C LYS A 166 -2.19 8.70 7.31
N LEU A 167 -1.50 7.85 8.06
CA LEU A 167 -1.04 6.55 7.60
C LEU A 167 -1.47 5.49 8.61
N ALA A 168 -2.35 4.58 8.19
CA ALA A 168 -2.65 3.37 8.94
C ALA A 168 -1.58 2.31 8.66
N PHE A 169 -1.16 1.56 9.66
CA PHE A 169 -0.16 0.51 9.51
C PHE A 169 -0.31 -0.54 10.59
N VAL A 170 0.24 -1.72 10.35
CA VAL A 170 0.33 -2.80 11.34
C VAL A 170 1.60 -2.63 12.17
N SER A 171 1.49 -2.82 13.48
CA SER A 171 2.64 -2.99 14.35
C SER A 171 2.35 -4.03 15.44
N ASN A 172 3.35 -4.85 15.76
CA ASN A 172 3.27 -5.77 16.91
C ASN A 172 4.10 -5.30 18.12
N LYS A 173 4.41 -4.00 18.18
CA LYS A 173 5.22 -3.39 19.25
C LYS A 173 4.71 -3.68 20.68
N ASP A 174 3.41 -3.92 20.82
CA ASP A 174 2.76 -4.23 22.10
C ASP A 174 2.40 -5.73 22.21
N GLY A 175 3.19 -6.61 21.58
CA GLY A 175 3.12 -8.08 21.69
C GLY A 175 2.21 -8.78 20.67
N ALA A 176 1.25 -8.07 20.05
CA ALA A 176 0.38 -8.62 19.00
C ALA A 176 0.21 -7.64 17.87
N ALA A 177 0.04 -8.15 16.64
CA ALA A 177 -0.20 -7.30 15.47
C ALA A 177 -1.52 -6.55 15.63
N ARG A 178 -1.45 -5.21 15.56
CA ARG A 178 -2.58 -4.29 15.68
C ARG A 178 -2.46 -3.16 14.67
N ILE A 179 -3.56 -2.50 14.39
CA ILE A 179 -3.58 -1.32 13.52
C ILE A 179 -3.31 -0.07 14.33
N TYR A 180 -2.36 0.71 13.86
CA TYR A 180 -2.00 2.03 14.38
C TYR A 180 -2.18 3.07 13.30
N ILE A 181 -2.40 4.31 13.72
CA ILE A 181 -2.48 5.48 12.85
C ILE A 181 -1.40 6.47 13.25
N ALA A 182 -0.60 6.91 12.29
CA ALA A 182 0.38 7.98 12.45
C ALA A 182 0.02 9.18 11.56
N ASP A 183 0.38 10.38 11.98
CA ASP A 183 0.30 11.55 11.12
C ASP A 183 1.44 11.54 10.09
N VAL A 184 1.11 11.95 8.87
CA VAL A 184 2.08 12.18 7.80
C VAL A 184 2.64 13.59 7.97
N PRO A 185 3.97 13.79 8.04
CA PRO A 185 4.54 15.10 8.25
C PRO A 185 4.30 16.01 7.04
N GLU A 186 3.91 17.26 7.30
CA GLU A 186 3.73 18.28 6.25
C GLU A 186 5.05 18.67 5.58
N LYS A 187 6.16 18.58 6.31
CA LYS A 187 7.51 18.89 5.81
C LYS A 187 8.40 17.65 5.89
N GLN A 188 9.18 17.44 4.84
CA GLN A 188 10.11 16.34 4.75
C GLN A 188 11.05 16.29 5.98
N GLY A 189 11.17 15.12 6.58
CA GLY A 189 12.11 14.84 7.68
C GLY A 189 11.69 15.36 9.05
N VAL A 190 10.59 16.12 9.14
CA VAL A 190 10.08 16.61 10.43
C VAL A 190 9.04 15.62 10.96
N VAL A 191 9.50 14.57 11.62
CA VAL A 191 8.63 13.70 12.39
C VAL A 191 8.39 14.38 13.74
N LYS A 192 7.20 14.94 13.94
CA LYS A 192 6.78 15.37 15.27
C LYS A 192 6.77 14.14 16.15
N GLY A 193 7.32 14.19 17.36
CA GLY A 193 7.41 13.06 18.29
C GLY A 193 6.07 12.53 18.80
N GLN A 194 5.05 12.55 17.99
CA GLN A 194 3.75 11.95 18.27
C GLN A 194 3.83 10.45 18.09
N LEU A 195 3.50 9.72 19.13
CA LEU A 195 3.36 8.27 19.06
C LEU A 195 2.12 7.93 18.21
N PRO A 196 2.19 6.89 17.38
CA PRO A 196 1.04 6.41 16.64
C PRO A 196 -0.10 6.01 17.58
N GLU A 197 -1.31 6.39 17.20
CA GLU A 197 -2.52 6.03 17.91
C GLU A 197 -2.90 4.58 17.63
N LEU A 198 -3.19 3.81 18.68
CA LEU A 198 -3.71 2.46 18.58
C LEU A 198 -5.20 2.47 18.21
N LEU A 199 -5.54 1.93 17.03
CA LEU A 199 -6.92 1.81 16.56
C LEU A 199 -7.62 0.56 17.12
N THR A 200 -7.07 -0.61 16.88
CA THR A 200 -7.69 -1.92 17.22
C THR A 200 -7.38 -2.35 18.64
N ARG A 201 -8.03 -1.70 19.63
CA ARG A 201 -7.74 -1.93 21.07
C ARG A 201 -8.13 -3.33 21.53
N PHE A 202 -9.23 -3.87 21.04
CA PHE A 202 -9.82 -5.13 21.52
C PHE A 202 -9.48 -6.32 20.62
N ARG A 203 -8.94 -6.11 19.41
CA ARG A 203 -8.54 -7.17 18.49
C ARG A 203 -7.04 -7.31 18.39
N ARG A 204 -6.61 -8.55 18.13
CA ARG A 204 -5.21 -8.94 17.94
C ARG A 204 -5.04 -9.60 16.57
N ASN A 205 -3.80 -9.66 16.10
CA ASN A 205 -3.45 -10.26 14.80
C ASN A 205 -4.19 -9.59 13.62
N CYS A 206 -4.37 -8.27 13.75
CA CYS A 206 -4.95 -7.44 12.70
C CYS A 206 -3.93 -7.19 11.59
N THR A 207 -4.38 -7.25 10.34
CA THR A 207 -3.53 -7.08 9.15
C THR A 207 -4.25 -6.31 8.06
N ALA A 208 -3.48 -5.81 7.07
CA ALA A 208 -3.96 -5.23 5.82
C ALA A 208 -5.01 -4.10 6.00
N PRO A 209 -4.71 -3.02 6.73
CA PRO A 209 -5.62 -1.89 6.84
C PRO A 209 -5.86 -1.23 5.47
N SER A 210 -7.10 -0.83 5.22
CA SER A 210 -7.52 -0.10 4.03
C SER A 210 -8.54 0.96 4.39
N TRP A 211 -8.34 2.18 3.92
CA TRP A 211 -9.25 3.30 4.18
C TRP A 211 -10.44 3.30 3.24
N SER A 212 -11.59 3.69 3.75
CA SER A 212 -12.73 4.03 2.90
C SER A 212 -12.42 5.30 2.07
N PRO A 213 -13.01 5.46 0.87
CA PRO A 213 -12.75 6.62 0.01
C PRO A 213 -13.06 7.98 0.64
N ASP A 214 -13.97 8.02 1.62
CA ASP A 214 -14.34 9.23 2.38
C ASP A 214 -13.48 9.44 3.64
N GLY A 215 -12.56 8.50 3.94
CA GLY A 215 -11.67 8.57 5.10
C GLY A 215 -12.35 8.36 6.46
N THR A 216 -13.61 7.92 6.49
CA THR A 216 -14.36 7.74 7.74
C THR A 216 -14.23 6.36 8.35
N LYS A 217 -13.75 5.37 7.58
CA LYS A 217 -13.67 3.98 8.01
C LYS A 217 -12.35 3.34 7.63
N ILE A 218 -11.96 2.31 8.38
CA ILE A 218 -10.83 1.44 8.06
C ILE A 218 -11.31 -0.01 8.07
N ALA A 219 -11.18 -0.67 6.91
CA ALA A 219 -11.32 -2.11 6.80
C ALA A 219 -9.99 -2.80 7.12
N TYR A 220 -10.02 -3.97 7.74
CA TYR A 220 -8.84 -4.77 8.06
C TYR A 220 -9.21 -6.25 8.26
N CYS A 221 -8.21 -7.13 8.21
CA CYS A 221 -8.39 -8.55 8.50
C CYS A 221 -7.98 -8.86 9.95
N SER A 222 -8.74 -9.74 10.60
CA SER A 222 -8.40 -10.31 11.91
C SER A 222 -8.96 -11.74 12.03
N PRO A 223 -8.27 -12.68 12.71
CA PRO A 223 -8.79 -14.03 12.88
C PRO A 223 -9.93 -14.07 13.91
N VAL A 224 -10.96 -14.85 13.60
CA VAL A 224 -12.01 -15.31 14.51
C VAL A 224 -12.03 -16.83 14.42
N ASP A 225 -11.84 -17.51 15.52
CA ASP A 225 -11.80 -19.00 15.59
C ASP A 225 -10.84 -19.63 14.56
N GLY A 226 -9.69 -18.98 14.33
CA GLY A 226 -8.67 -19.42 13.39
C GLY A 226 -8.93 -19.10 11.92
N VAL A 227 -10.08 -18.49 11.59
CA VAL A 227 -10.44 -18.06 10.23
C VAL A 227 -10.31 -16.55 10.11
N HIS A 228 -9.59 -16.09 9.08
CA HIS A 228 -9.49 -14.65 8.80
C HIS A 228 -10.82 -14.09 8.32
N GLN A 229 -11.27 -13.04 9.00
CA GLN A 229 -12.49 -12.29 8.71
C GLN A 229 -12.15 -10.84 8.41
N ILE A 230 -13.04 -10.16 7.70
CA ILE A 230 -12.91 -8.72 7.41
C ILE A 230 -13.75 -7.95 8.42
N PHE A 231 -13.12 -6.95 9.02
CA PHE A 231 -13.75 -6.00 9.93
C PHE A 231 -13.69 -4.60 9.36
N CYS A 232 -14.68 -3.80 9.72
CA CYS A 232 -14.76 -2.39 9.38
C CYS A 232 -14.91 -1.56 10.66
N TYR A 233 -13.95 -0.68 10.91
CA TYR A 233 -13.95 0.24 12.04
C TYR A 233 -14.40 1.62 11.59
N ASP A 234 -15.45 2.18 12.20
CA ASP A 234 -15.91 3.55 11.94
C ASP A 234 -15.15 4.52 12.88
N LEU A 235 -14.38 5.43 12.29
CA LEU A 235 -13.54 6.38 13.03
C LEU A 235 -14.33 7.47 13.75
N ARG A 236 -15.60 7.68 13.38
CA ARG A 236 -16.46 8.71 13.98
C ARG A 236 -17.20 8.18 15.21
N THR A 237 -17.68 6.94 15.14
CA THR A 237 -18.44 6.32 16.24
C THR A 237 -17.59 5.45 17.14
N GLY A 238 -16.43 4.98 16.67
CA GLY A 238 -15.63 3.98 17.36
C GLY A 238 -16.21 2.57 17.29
N GLU A 239 -17.23 2.35 16.47
CA GLU A 239 -17.88 1.06 16.31
C GLU A 239 -17.13 0.18 15.30
N GLU A 240 -17.16 -1.12 15.58
CA GLU A 240 -16.57 -2.14 14.72
C GLU A 240 -17.65 -3.12 14.27
N MET A 241 -17.66 -3.40 12.98
CA MET A 241 -18.55 -4.38 12.32
C MET A 241 -17.72 -5.46 11.63
N GLN A 242 -18.23 -6.68 11.59
CA GLN A 242 -17.71 -7.80 10.79
C GLN A 242 -18.46 -7.89 9.47
#